data_5cb2b41a0d05e7af192cda5d446699b7
#
_entry.id   5cb2b41a0d05e7af192cda5d446699b7
#
_cell.length_a   1.000
_cell.length_b   1.000
_cell.length_c   1.000
_cell.angle_alpha   90.00
_cell.angle_beta   90.00
_cell.angle_gamma   90.00
#
_symmetry.space_group_name_H-M   'P 1'
#
loop_
_entity.id
_entity.type
_entity.pdbx_description
1 polymer ?
#
loop_
_entity_poly.entity_id
_entity_poly.type
_entity_poly.pdbx_seq_one_letter_code
_entity_poly.pdbx_strand_id
1 'polypeptide(L)'
;RLFGFLPLLYSEKTARVTTIDDVLLNMGAEAARGDARHGSCGMGIDECVQRNRAGYGLSVEEVTAWSETELLERLREIRAHYTRERAAALGIDRANLYFELLGNDTVLQNYVAEVKANIGLLSLVDANRDWLSQFEHLIFESGQGLLLDEDYEAYAPHLTSSKTGLHNPALFLEKRGLTLDEAI
;
A
#
# COMPACT_ATOMS: atom_id res chain seq x y z
N ARG A 1 20.35 -12.96 4.26
CA ARG A 1 21.11 -12.74 3.00
C ARG A 1 21.22 -14.07 2.26
N LEU A 2 20.28 -14.33 1.34
CA LEU A 2 20.33 -15.54 0.50
C LEU A 2 21.48 -15.49 -0.54
N PHE A 3 21.89 -14.29 -0.98
CA PHE A 3 22.82 -14.09 -2.09
C PHE A 3 24.08 -13.29 -1.73
N GLY A 4 24.35 -13.04 -0.45
CA GLY A 4 25.56 -12.32 -0.01
C GLY A 4 25.62 -10.83 -0.33
N PHE A 5 24.61 -10.26 -1.03
CA PHE A 5 24.48 -8.83 -1.33
C PHE A 5 23.05 -8.34 -1.07
N LEU A 6 22.89 -7.04 -0.85
CA LEU A 6 21.59 -6.37 -0.83
C LEU A 6 21.38 -5.77 -2.22
N PRO A 7 20.23 -6.02 -2.89
CA PRO A 7 19.90 -5.33 -4.11
C PRO A 7 19.72 -3.83 -3.83
N LEU A 8 19.95 -3.01 -4.85
CA LEU A 8 19.56 -1.60 -4.80
C LEU A 8 18.05 -1.53 -4.91
N LEU A 9 17.42 -0.90 -3.92
CA LEU A 9 15.98 -0.71 -3.86
C LEU A 9 15.64 0.74 -4.18
N TYR A 10 14.77 0.92 -5.16
CA TYR A 10 14.29 2.24 -5.54
C TYR A 10 12.79 2.36 -5.30
N SER A 11 12.34 3.53 -4.94
CA SER A 11 10.93 3.85 -4.82
C SER A 11 10.63 5.18 -5.51
N GLU A 12 9.55 5.22 -6.27
CA GLU A 12 8.97 6.49 -6.69
C GLU A 12 8.59 7.30 -5.45
N LYS A 13 8.91 8.59 -5.48
CA LYS A 13 8.61 9.53 -4.39
C LYS A 13 7.13 9.54 -4.02
N THR A 14 6.27 9.48 -5.03
CA THR A 14 4.81 9.52 -4.90
C THR A 14 4.17 8.16 -4.60
N ALA A 15 4.97 7.09 -4.48
CA ALA A 15 4.42 5.78 -4.12
C ALA A 15 3.69 5.85 -2.77
N ARG A 16 2.54 5.19 -2.69
CA ARG A 16 1.69 5.22 -1.49
C ARG A 16 2.22 4.29 -0.42
N VAL A 17 2.12 4.73 0.82
CA VAL A 17 2.52 3.93 1.98
C VAL A 17 1.30 3.31 2.64
N THR A 18 1.28 1.98 2.75
CA THR A 18 0.32 1.25 3.56
C THR A 18 0.71 1.40 5.03
N THR A 19 -0.24 1.80 5.86
CA THR A 19 -0.03 1.96 7.30
C THR A 19 -0.46 0.73 8.07
N ILE A 20 -0.04 0.64 9.33
CA ILE A 20 -0.50 -0.45 10.21
C ILE A 20 -2.02 -0.41 10.39
N ASP A 21 -2.64 0.76 10.39
CA ASP A 21 -4.10 0.87 10.50
C ASP A 21 -4.81 0.31 9.27
N ASP A 22 -4.26 0.49 8.06
CA ASP A 22 -4.79 -0.13 6.84
C ASP A 22 -4.78 -1.67 6.94
N VAL A 23 -3.69 -2.23 7.47
CA VAL A 23 -3.56 -3.67 7.73
C VAL A 23 -4.60 -4.14 8.75
N LEU A 24 -4.72 -3.44 9.87
CA LEU A 24 -5.65 -3.80 10.95
C LEU A 24 -7.12 -3.65 10.52
N LEU A 25 -7.46 -2.63 9.73
CA LEU A 25 -8.79 -2.46 9.14
C LEU A 25 -9.13 -3.61 8.20
N ASN A 26 -8.21 -4.00 7.33
CA ASN A 26 -8.40 -5.12 6.42
C ASN A 26 -8.62 -6.43 7.18
N MET A 27 -7.77 -6.75 8.14
CA MET A 27 -7.90 -7.96 8.95
C MET A 27 -9.15 -7.93 9.82
N GLY A 28 -9.49 -6.80 10.40
CA GLY A 28 -10.70 -6.60 11.18
C GLY A 28 -11.97 -6.78 10.37
N ALA A 29 -12.00 -6.27 9.14
CA ALA A 29 -13.11 -6.47 8.22
C ALA A 29 -13.29 -7.95 7.83
N GLU A 30 -12.20 -8.66 7.54
CA GLU A 30 -12.24 -10.10 7.27
C GLU A 30 -12.76 -10.88 8.49
N ALA A 31 -12.33 -10.52 9.70
CA ALA A 31 -12.82 -11.13 10.93
C ALA A 31 -14.32 -10.85 11.16
N ALA A 32 -14.79 -9.62 10.90
CA ALA A 32 -16.20 -9.25 11.02
C ALA A 32 -17.11 -10.01 10.05
N ARG A 33 -16.62 -10.35 8.86
CA ARG A 33 -17.37 -11.13 7.84
C ARG A 33 -17.51 -12.62 8.21
N GLY A 34 -16.66 -13.15 9.06
CA GLY A 34 -16.70 -14.57 9.45
C GLY A 34 -16.58 -15.51 8.25
N ASP A 35 -17.59 -16.36 8.02
CA ASP A 35 -17.60 -17.32 6.90
C ASP A 35 -17.75 -16.64 5.53
N ALA A 36 -18.23 -15.39 5.47
CA ALA A 36 -18.36 -14.59 4.24
C ALA A 36 -17.11 -13.75 3.93
N ARG A 37 -15.95 -14.10 4.51
CA ARG A 37 -14.69 -13.39 4.24
C ARG A 37 -14.30 -13.45 2.77
N HIS A 38 -13.65 -12.39 2.28
CA HIS A 38 -13.22 -12.30 0.90
C HIS A 38 -11.91 -13.05 0.60
N GLY A 39 -11.17 -13.46 1.63
CA GLY A 39 -9.90 -14.16 1.47
C GLY A 39 -8.73 -13.22 1.16
N SER A 40 -8.80 -12.00 1.65
CA SER A 40 -7.72 -11.01 1.49
C SER A 40 -6.39 -11.51 2.06
N CYS A 41 -5.27 -11.13 1.44
CA CYS A 41 -3.93 -11.42 1.94
C CYS A 41 -3.55 -10.68 3.24
N GLY A 42 -4.42 -9.80 3.74
CA GLY A 42 -4.21 -9.07 4.99
C GLY A 42 -3.22 -7.92 4.92
N MET A 43 -2.75 -7.53 3.74
CA MET A 43 -1.74 -6.48 3.57
C MET A 43 -2.31 -5.05 3.60
N GLY A 44 -3.64 -4.88 3.67
CA GLY A 44 -4.28 -3.58 3.78
C GLY A 44 -4.21 -2.72 2.51
N ILE A 45 -3.97 -3.31 1.34
CA ILE A 45 -3.79 -2.56 0.08
C ILE A 45 -5.06 -1.81 -0.30
N ASP A 46 -6.23 -2.44 -0.23
CA ASP A 46 -7.50 -1.77 -0.52
C ASP A 46 -7.74 -0.62 0.47
N GLU A 47 -7.54 -0.85 1.76
CA GLU A 47 -7.73 0.18 2.78
C GLU A 47 -6.77 1.36 2.59
N CYS A 48 -5.52 1.09 2.16
CA CYS A 48 -4.59 2.14 1.75
C CYS A 48 -5.14 2.96 0.57
N VAL A 49 -5.73 2.31 -0.44
CA VAL A 49 -6.36 2.99 -1.58
C VAL A 49 -7.54 3.85 -1.13
N GLN A 50 -8.43 3.31 -0.29
CA GLN A 50 -9.60 4.04 0.24
C GLN A 50 -9.17 5.24 1.08
N ARG A 51 -8.19 5.07 1.97
CA ARG A 51 -7.63 6.15 2.78
C ARG A 51 -7.04 7.28 1.92
N ASN A 52 -6.31 6.94 0.87
CA ASN A 52 -5.77 7.93 -0.08
C ASN A 52 -6.88 8.66 -0.82
N ARG A 53 -7.95 7.96 -1.27
CA ARG A 53 -9.12 8.57 -1.92
C ARG A 53 -9.87 9.52 -0.99
N ALA A 54 -9.89 9.24 0.30
CA ALA A 54 -10.49 10.09 1.32
C ALA A 54 -9.64 11.32 1.70
N GLY A 55 -8.48 11.52 1.09
CA GLY A 55 -7.60 12.67 1.35
C GLY A 55 -6.61 12.49 2.49
N TYR A 56 -6.50 11.29 3.05
CA TYR A 56 -5.56 10.95 4.13
C TYR A 56 -4.33 10.19 3.62
N GLY A 57 -3.90 10.50 2.41
CA GLY A 57 -2.75 9.86 1.77
C GLY A 57 -1.44 10.09 2.52
N LEU A 58 -0.50 9.16 2.27
CA LEU A 58 0.90 9.26 2.66
C LEU A 58 1.74 8.74 1.50
N SER A 59 2.75 9.51 1.12
CA SER A 59 3.76 9.12 0.13
C SER A 59 5.06 8.65 0.80
N VAL A 60 5.86 7.91 0.05
CA VAL A 60 7.19 7.48 0.52
C VAL A 60 8.09 8.70 0.76
N GLU A 61 7.98 9.76 -0.06
CA GLU A 61 8.73 11.00 0.13
C GLU A 61 8.42 11.67 1.47
N GLU A 62 7.13 11.83 1.80
CA GLU A 62 6.70 12.39 3.08
C GLU A 62 7.20 11.56 4.26
N VAL A 63 6.99 10.25 4.22
CA VAL A 63 7.44 9.34 5.28
C VAL A 63 8.94 9.34 5.44
N THR A 64 9.71 9.53 4.36
CA THR A 64 11.16 9.63 4.41
C THR A 64 11.62 10.96 5.01
N ALA A 65 10.97 12.06 4.63
CA ALA A 65 11.36 13.41 5.03
C ALA A 65 11.02 13.74 6.49
N TRP A 66 9.90 13.24 6.99
CA TRP A 66 9.44 13.57 8.36
C TRP A 66 10.28 12.87 9.43
N SER A 67 10.37 13.48 10.60
CA SER A 67 10.88 12.85 11.82
C SER A 67 9.90 11.75 12.33
N GLU A 68 10.35 10.92 13.26
CA GLU A 68 9.48 9.96 13.95
C GLU A 68 8.27 10.64 14.60
N THR A 69 8.50 11.80 15.24
CA THR A 69 7.46 12.57 15.90
C THR A 69 6.41 13.07 14.90
N GLU A 70 6.83 13.68 13.80
CA GLU A 70 5.93 14.20 12.77
C GLU A 70 5.12 13.07 12.12
N LEU A 71 5.76 11.94 11.81
CA LEU A 71 5.07 10.78 11.26
C LEU A 71 4.04 10.21 12.25
N LEU A 72 4.41 10.10 13.54
CA LEU A 72 3.51 9.60 14.58
C LEU A 72 2.31 10.53 14.78
N GLU A 73 2.51 11.85 14.81
CA GLU A 73 1.44 12.84 14.91
C GLU A 73 0.48 12.74 13.71
N ARG A 74 1.01 12.61 12.50
CA ARG A 74 0.20 12.44 11.31
C ARG A 74 -0.63 11.14 11.33
N LEU A 75 -0.06 10.05 11.79
CA LEU A 75 -0.78 8.77 11.93
C LEU A 75 -1.87 8.85 13.01
N ARG A 76 -1.65 9.55 14.10
CA ARG A 76 -2.66 9.81 15.12
C ARG A 76 -3.82 10.65 14.60
N GLU A 77 -3.52 11.66 13.79
CA GLU A 77 -4.53 12.46 13.10
C GLU A 77 -5.39 11.59 12.17
N ILE A 78 -4.76 10.77 11.32
CA ILE A 78 -5.46 9.83 10.44
C ILE A 78 -6.32 8.87 11.25
N ARG A 79 -5.79 8.31 12.33
CA ARG A 79 -6.52 7.43 13.23
C ARG A 79 -7.75 8.10 13.86
N ALA A 80 -7.62 9.34 14.27
CA ALA A 80 -8.71 10.09 14.89
C ALA A 80 -9.84 10.46 13.93
N HIS A 81 -9.51 10.85 12.69
CA HIS A 81 -10.46 11.44 11.75
C HIS A 81 -10.92 10.49 10.63
N TYR A 82 -10.16 9.46 10.32
CA TYR A 82 -10.49 8.51 9.25
C TYR A 82 -10.65 7.08 9.78
N THR A 83 -9.65 6.52 10.46
CA THR A 83 -9.62 5.10 10.81
C THR A 83 -10.81 4.69 11.67
N ARG A 84 -11.25 5.53 12.59
CA ARG A 84 -12.40 5.25 13.47
C ARG A 84 -13.72 5.12 12.70
N GLU A 85 -13.99 6.05 11.79
CA GLU A 85 -15.20 6.01 10.95
C GLU A 85 -15.16 4.81 10.01
N ARG A 86 -14.00 4.55 9.42
CA ARG A 86 -13.79 3.42 8.52
C ARG A 86 -13.98 2.08 9.25
N ALA A 87 -13.45 1.93 10.46
CA ALA A 87 -13.64 0.74 11.28
C ALA A 87 -15.12 0.48 11.57
N ALA A 88 -15.87 1.51 11.93
CA ALA A 88 -17.32 1.41 12.15
C ALA A 88 -18.06 0.99 10.87
N ALA A 89 -17.72 1.58 9.73
CA ALA A 89 -18.30 1.24 8.42
C ALA A 89 -18.01 -0.22 8.00
N LEU A 90 -16.88 -0.77 8.44
CA LEU A 90 -16.48 -2.16 8.19
C LEU A 90 -17.03 -3.18 9.21
N GLY A 91 -17.83 -2.71 10.19
CA GLY A 91 -18.37 -3.57 11.24
C GLY A 91 -17.34 -4.02 12.28
N ILE A 92 -16.24 -3.29 12.42
CA ILE A 92 -15.21 -3.57 13.43
C ILE A 92 -15.62 -2.89 14.73
N ASP A 93 -16.22 -3.64 15.62
CA ASP A 93 -16.69 -3.20 16.94
C ASP A 93 -15.85 -3.78 18.09
N ARG A 94 -16.27 -3.55 19.32
CA ARG A 94 -15.58 -4.00 20.53
C ARG A 94 -15.46 -5.52 20.68
N ALA A 95 -16.25 -6.30 19.96
CA ALA A 95 -16.15 -7.76 19.95
C ALA A 95 -15.07 -8.26 18.98
N ASN A 96 -14.60 -7.38 18.09
CA ASN A 96 -13.56 -7.70 17.12
C ASN A 96 -12.17 -7.55 17.75
N LEU A 97 -11.33 -8.56 17.60
CA LEU A 97 -9.94 -8.55 18.12
C LEU A 97 -9.12 -7.32 17.69
N TYR A 98 -9.34 -6.83 16.48
CA TYR A 98 -8.57 -5.72 15.90
C TYR A 98 -9.04 -4.35 16.41
N PHE A 99 -10.21 -4.24 17.04
CA PHE A 99 -10.73 -2.99 17.58
C PHE A 99 -9.81 -2.37 18.63
N GLU A 100 -9.30 -3.18 19.56
CA GLU A 100 -8.38 -2.71 20.60
C GLU A 100 -7.03 -2.30 20.01
N LEU A 101 -6.53 -3.04 19.01
CA LEU A 101 -5.28 -2.73 18.32
C LEU A 101 -5.36 -1.40 17.56
N LEU A 102 -6.49 -1.10 16.91
CA LEU A 102 -6.75 0.19 16.26
C LEU A 102 -6.80 1.36 17.25
N GLY A 103 -7.12 1.09 18.53
CA GLY A 103 -7.08 2.09 19.60
C GLY A 103 -5.72 2.21 20.31
N ASN A 104 -4.81 1.29 20.10
CA ASN A 104 -3.57 1.20 20.86
C ASN A 104 -2.46 2.06 20.23
N ASP A 105 -2.01 3.11 20.94
CA ASP A 105 -0.97 4.02 20.48
C ASP A 105 0.42 3.35 20.37
N THR A 106 0.70 2.34 21.20
CA THR A 106 1.96 1.59 21.12
C THR A 106 2.12 0.88 19.78
N VAL A 107 1.02 0.47 19.15
CA VAL A 107 1.04 -0.14 17.82
C VAL A 107 1.53 0.87 16.76
N LEU A 108 1.07 2.13 16.85
CA LEU A 108 1.57 3.19 15.97
C LEU A 108 3.06 3.51 16.23
N GLN A 109 3.44 3.61 17.50
CA GLN A 109 4.83 3.89 17.87
C GLN A 109 5.78 2.81 17.33
N ASN A 110 5.44 1.54 17.50
CA ASN A 110 6.23 0.42 16.97
C ASN A 110 6.30 0.46 15.44
N TYR A 111 5.18 0.73 14.78
CA TYR A 111 5.15 0.87 13.32
C TYR A 111 6.06 1.99 12.84
N VAL A 112 6.01 3.17 13.48
CA VAL A 112 6.87 4.31 13.13
C VAL A 112 8.34 3.95 13.31
N ALA A 113 8.71 3.35 14.45
CA ALA A 113 10.08 2.94 14.72
C ALA A 113 10.61 1.96 13.66
N GLU A 114 9.82 0.93 13.30
CA GLU A 114 10.18 -0.04 12.26
C GLU A 114 10.31 0.61 10.87
N VAL A 115 9.38 1.48 10.50
CA VAL A 115 9.45 2.20 9.22
C VAL A 115 10.71 3.07 9.17
N LYS A 116 10.98 3.85 10.20
CA LYS A 116 12.15 4.75 10.23
C LYS A 116 13.48 4.00 10.28
N ALA A 117 13.52 2.84 10.92
CA ALA A 117 14.72 1.99 10.92
C ALA A 117 15.03 1.41 9.52
N ASN A 118 14.02 1.24 8.68
CA ASN A 118 14.18 0.54 7.39
C ASN A 118 14.05 1.44 6.17
N ILE A 119 13.39 2.60 6.26
CA ILE A 119 13.12 3.46 5.10
C ILE A 119 14.41 3.94 4.40
N GLY A 120 15.51 4.06 5.13
CA GLY A 120 16.82 4.41 4.60
C GLY A 120 17.45 3.36 3.66
N LEU A 121 16.86 2.16 3.57
CA LEU A 121 17.25 1.14 2.58
C LEU A 121 16.73 1.47 1.17
N LEU A 122 15.77 2.40 1.05
CA LEU A 122 15.21 2.84 -0.22
C LEU A 122 15.92 4.09 -0.74
N SER A 123 16.25 4.09 -2.02
CA SER A 123 16.65 5.29 -2.74
C SER A 123 15.42 5.89 -3.44
N LEU A 124 15.07 7.13 -3.08
CA LEU A 124 13.97 7.82 -3.73
C LEU A 124 14.37 8.25 -5.13
N VAL A 125 13.54 7.98 -6.09
CA VAL A 125 13.74 8.34 -7.48
C VAL A 125 12.51 9.02 -8.06
N ASP A 126 12.77 9.82 -9.07
CA ASP A 126 11.80 10.29 -10.02
C ASP A 126 11.99 9.44 -11.28
N ALA A 127 11.20 8.37 -11.42
CA ALA A 127 11.36 7.39 -12.50
C ALA A 127 10.90 7.98 -13.85
N ASN A 128 11.54 9.10 -14.25
CA ASN A 128 11.35 9.74 -15.55
C ASN A 128 12.06 8.95 -16.67
N ARG A 129 11.89 9.43 -17.91
CA ARG A 129 12.49 8.78 -19.09
C ARG A 129 14.01 8.65 -19.00
N ASP A 130 14.69 9.69 -18.54
CA ASP A 130 16.16 9.72 -18.50
C ASP A 130 16.69 8.71 -17.46
N TRP A 131 16.00 8.59 -16.31
CA TRP A 131 16.34 7.60 -15.31
C TRP A 131 16.08 6.18 -15.81
N LEU A 132 14.95 5.93 -16.48
CA LEU A 132 14.61 4.62 -17.03
C LEU A 132 15.56 4.19 -18.16
N SER A 133 16.09 5.13 -18.95
CA SER A 133 17.04 4.83 -20.05
C SER A 133 18.38 4.25 -19.59
N GLN A 134 18.67 4.24 -18.29
CA GLN A 134 19.84 3.61 -17.71
C GLN A 134 19.75 2.07 -17.68
N PHE A 135 18.53 1.53 -17.86
CA PHE A 135 18.26 0.10 -17.79
C PHE A 135 18.01 -0.45 -19.20
N GLU A 136 18.68 -1.54 -19.52
CA GLU A 136 18.50 -2.25 -20.78
C GLU A 136 17.12 -2.92 -20.87
N HIS A 137 16.63 -3.44 -19.72
CA HIS A 137 15.35 -4.15 -19.62
C HIS A 137 14.53 -3.59 -18.48
N LEU A 138 13.22 -3.48 -18.71
CA LEU A 138 12.20 -3.15 -17.70
C LEU A 138 11.25 -4.34 -17.56
N ILE A 139 11.20 -4.91 -16.37
CA ILE A 139 10.28 -6.00 -16.04
C ILE A 139 9.21 -5.46 -15.11
N PHE A 140 7.96 -5.61 -15.50
CA PHE A 140 6.82 -5.23 -14.68
C PHE A 140 6.24 -6.45 -13.99
N GLU A 141 6.18 -6.41 -12.67
CA GLU A 141 5.55 -7.44 -11.85
C GLU A 141 4.31 -6.85 -11.16
N SER A 142 3.16 -7.52 -11.35
CA SER A 142 1.95 -7.20 -10.58
C SER A 142 1.93 -8.02 -9.30
N GLY A 143 1.47 -7.41 -8.21
CA GLY A 143 1.32 -8.10 -6.92
C GLY A 143 0.21 -9.15 -6.89
N GLN A 144 -0.62 -9.23 -7.94
CA GLN A 144 -1.78 -10.13 -8.04
C GLN A 144 -1.91 -10.72 -9.44
N GLY A 145 -2.58 -11.89 -9.52
CA GLY A 145 -2.85 -12.55 -10.79
C GLY A 145 -3.91 -11.83 -11.63
N LEU A 146 -3.92 -12.10 -12.94
CA LEU A 146 -4.82 -11.45 -13.91
C LEU A 146 -6.31 -11.57 -13.56
N LEU A 147 -6.74 -12.72 -13.05
CA LEU A 147 -8.14 -12.97 -12.70
C LEU A 147 -8.62 -12.21 -11.44
N LEU A 148 -7.71 -11.56 -10.72
CA LEU A 148 -8.03 -10.73 -9.57
C LEU A 148 -8.17 -9.25 -9.92
N ASP A 149 -8.07 -8.89 -11.21
CA ASP A 149 -8.20 -7.51 -11.70
C ASP A 149 -9.56 -6.92 -11.32
N GLU A 150 -9.59 -5.65 -10.95
CA GLU A 150 -10.81 -4.95 -10.51
C GLU A 150 -11.95 -4.94 -11.55
N ASP A 151 -11.65 -5.16 -12.83
CA ASP A 151 -12.64 -5.21 -13.90
C ASP A 151 -13.31 -6.59 -14.09
N TYR A 152 -12.82 -7.64 -13.43
CA TYR A 152 -13.40 -8.97 -13.54
C TYR A 152 -14.56 -9.20 -12.56
N GLU A 153 -15.65 -8.45 -12.71
CA GLU A 153 -16.82 -8.48 -11.82
C GLU A 153 -17.39 -9.89 -11.56
N ALA A 154 -17.20 -10.83 -12.49
CA ALA A 154 -17.64 -12.21 -12.34
C ALA A 154 -16.96 -12.95 -11.16
N TYR A 155 -15.84 -12.45 -10.68
CA TYR A 155 -15.09 -13.02 -9.54
C TYR A 155 -15.27 -12.23 -8.25
N ALA A 156 -16.13 -11.19 -8.25
CA ALA A 156 -16.42 -10.46 -7.02
C ALA A 156 -16.99 -11.39 -5.94
N PRO A 157 -16.66 -11.20 -4.66
CA PRO A 157 -15.88 -10.10 -4.08
C PRO A 157 -14.36 -10.37 -4.01
N HIS A 158 -13.84 -11.39 -4.65
CA HIS A 158 -12.45 -11.86 -4.54
C HIS A 158 -11.52 -11.12 -5.51
N LEU A 159 -11.69 -9.81 -5.65
CA LEU A 159 -10.91 -8.96 -6.54
C LEU A 159 -9.92 -8.09 -5.75
N THR A 160 -8.88 -7.60 -6.43
CA THR A 160 -7.99 -6.56 -5.91
C THR A 160 -8.41 -5.19 -6.44
N SER A 161 -8.19 -4.13 -5.67
CA SER A 161 -8.50 -2.75 -6.07
C SER A 161 -7.43 -2.19 -7.01
N SER A 162 -7.08 -2.95 -8.05
CA SER A 162 -6.04 -2.56 -9.00
C SER A 162 -6.20 -3.28 -10.35
N LYS A 163 -5.66 -2.66 -11.40
CA LYS A 163 -5.45 -3.29 -12.71
C LYS A 163 -4.21 -4.18 -12.64
N THR A 164 -4.39 -5.47 -12.85
CA THR A 164 -3.32 -6.47 -12.73
C THR A 164 -2.66 -6.84 -14.05
N GLY A 165 -3.25 -6.40 -15.18
CA GLY A 165 -2.74 -6.65 -16.53
C GLY A 165 -1.79 -5.54 -17.03
N LEU A 166 -1.72 -5.39 -18.35
CA LEU A 166 -0.82 -4.45 -19.03
C LEU A 166 -1.22 -2.98 -18.91
N HIS A 167 -2.40 -2.66 -18.38
CA HIS A 167 -2.90 -1.29 -18.30
C HIS A 167 -1.94 -0.35 -17.53
N ASN A 168 -1.55 -0.75 -16.32
CA ASN A 168 -0.66 0.08 -15.49
C ASN A 168 0.75 0.20 -16.08
N PRO A 169 1.42 -0.87 -16.57
CA PRO A 169 2.68 -0.77 -17.30
C PRO A 169 2.60 0.15 -18.53
N ALA A 170 1.58 0.01 -19.37
CA ALA A 170 1.40 0.84 -20.54
C ALA A 170 1.24 2.32 -20.19
N LEU A 171 0.36 2.63 -19.23
CA LEU A 171 0.16 3.99 -18.73
C LEU A 171 1.43 4.59 -18.09
N PHE A 172 2.21 3.76 -17.39
CA PHE A 172 3.48 4.16 -16.80
C PHE A 172 4.48 4.58 -17.87
N LEU A 173 4.61 3.81 -18.95
CA LEU A 173 5.50 4.11 -20.07
C LEU A 173 5.02 5.32 -20.88
N GLU A 174 3.73 5.38 -21.22
CA GLU A 174 3.12 6.49 -21.96
C GLU A 174 3.37 7.85 -21.28
N LYS A 175 3.13 7.94 -19.98
CA LYS A 175 3.37 9.16 -19.20
C LYS A 175 4.83 9.64 -19.25
N ARG A 176 5.75 8.80 -19.65
CA ARG A 176 7.20 9.06 -19.77
C ARG A 176 7.66 9.19 -21.21
N GLY A 177 6.71 9.20 -22.16
CA GLY A 177 7.01 9.26 -23.60
C GLY A 177 7.73 8.02 -24.12
N LEU A 178 7.48 6.87 -23.48
CA LEU A 178 7.96 5.56 -23.90
C LEU A 178 6.78 4.76 -24.48
N THR A 179 7.06 3.89 -25.43
CA THR A 179 6.08 2.97 -26.02
C THR A 179 6.32 1.56 -25.56
N LEU A 180 5.27 0.77 -25.52
CA LEU A 180 5.35 -0.67 -25.32
C LEU A 180 5.50 -1.31 -26.70
N ASP A 181 6.73 -1.53 -27.15
CA ASP A 181 7.01 -2.08 -28.47
C ASP A 181 6.90 -3.60 -28.51
N GLU A 182 7.22 -4.26 -27.39
CA GLU A 182 7.17 -5.71 -27.26
C GLU A 182 6.77 -6.09 -25.82
N ALA A 183 5.78 -6.97 -25.68
CA ALA A 183 5.44 -7.61 -24.43
C ALA A 183 5.60 -9.14 -24.60
N ILE A 184 6.38 -9.74 -23.74
CA ILE A 184 6.64 -11.19 -23.71
C ILE A 184 5.87 -11.81 -22.54
#